data_2e107b0a828f8c855ca3debcf6b4132d
#
_entry.id   2e107b0a828f8c855ca3debcf6b4132d
#
_cell.length_a   1.000
_cell.length_b   1.000
_cell.length_c   1.000
_cell.angle_alpha   90.00
_cell.angle_beta   90.00
_cell.angle_gamma   90.00
#
_symmetry.space_group_name_H-M   'P 1'
#
loop_
_entity.id
_entity.type
_entity.pdbx_description
1 polymer ?
#
loop_
_entity_poly.entity_id
_entity_poly.type
_entity_poly.pdbx_seq_one_letter_code
_entity_poly.pdbx_strand_id
1 'polypeptide(L)'
;MATKWLTAEQAKLRAERNFAKTEQRRQEAESAMDALKAEQRAVAEKTARLRALRLAKEAADAEAAAAAAAAAPAKTPKTRRAR
;
A
#
# COMPACT_ATOMS: atom_id res chain seq x y z
N MET A 1 20.84 56.38 -0.74
CA MET A 1 21.36 55.51 -0.78
C MET A 1 21.36 54.58 0.30
N ALA A 2 21.40 54.89 1.45
CA ALA A 2 21.37 54.01 2.52
C ALA A 2 20.13 53.19 2.52
N THR A 3 19.17 53.69 1.86
CA THR A 3 17.93 53.00 1.89
C THR A 3 17.99 51.66 1.22
N LYS A 4 18.97 51.43 0.42
CA LYS A 4 18.99 50.14 -0.19
C LYS A 4 19.56 49.13 0.74
N TRP A 5 20.08 49.53 1.84
CA TRP A 5 20.62 48.60 2.78
C TRP A 5 19.60 48.27 3.83
N LEU A 6 19.39 47.04 4.06
CA LEU A 6 18.50 46.65 5.12
C LEU A 6 19.18 46.89 6.45
N THR A 7 18.41 47.29 7.43
CA THR A 7 18.99 47.46 8.75
C THR A 7 19.18 46.02 9.27
N ALA A 8 19.99 45.89 10.30
CA ALA A 8 20.25 44.60 10.87
C ALA A 8 18.95 43.95 11.34
N GLU A 9 18.03 44.76 11.89
CA GLU A 9 16.76 44.23 12.34
C GLU A 9 15.89 43.75 11.18
N GLN A 10 15.90 44.50 10.09
CA GLN A 10 15.13 44.10 8.94
C GLN A 10 15.69 42.85 8.31
N ALA A 11 17.00 42.74 8.26
CA ALA A 11 17.64 41.55 7.74
C ALA A 11 17.31 40.35 8.59
N LYS A 12 17.29 40.53 9.91
CA LYS A 12 16.97 39.46 10.82
C LYS A 12 15.53 39.02 10.63
N LEU A 13 14.62 39.97 10.52
CA LEU A 13 13.22 39.66 10.31
C LEU A 13 13.03 38.89 9.01
N ARG A 14 13.72 39.32 7.97
CA ARG A 14 13.59 38.63 6.70
C ARG A 14 14.13 37.22 6.80
N ALA A 15 15.22 37.03 7.48
CA ALA A 15 15.79 35.71 7.65
C ALA A 15 14.86 34.82 8.44
N GLU A 16 14.25 35.38 9.47
CA GLU A 16 13.30 34.62 10.28
C GLU A 16 12.09 34.21 9.47
N ARG A 17 11.58 35.11 8.63
CA ARG A 17 10.45 34.78 7.80
C ARG A 17 10.80 33.71 6.79
N ASN A 18 11.97 33.82 6.19
CA ASN A 18 12.40 32.81 5.23
C ASN A 18 12.58 31.47 5.89
N PHE A 19 13.14 31.48 7.09
CA PHE A 19 13.32 30.25 7.84
C PHE A 19 11.98 29.63 8.17
N ALA A 20 11.03 30.46 8.60
CA ALA A 20 9.70 29.97 8.95
C ALA A 20 9.03 29.36 7.73
N LYS A 21 9.15 29.99 6.58
CA LYS A 21 8.58 29.47 5.35
C LYS A 21 9.22 28.14 4.98
N THR A 22 10.52 28.06 5.10
CA THR A 22 11.24 26.84 4.77
C THR A 22 10.83 25.71 5.71
N GLU A 23 10.72 26.04 6.99
CA GLU A 23 10.29 25.05 7.96
C GLU A 23 8.87 24.56 7.67
N GLN A 24 8.01 25.49 7.33
CA GLN A 24 6.64 25.12 7.03
C GLN A 24 6.58 24.20 5.82
N ARG A 25 7.33 24.53 4.77
CA ARG A 25 7.37 23.69 3.59
C ARG A 25 7.92 22.31 3.90
N ARG A 26 8.94 22.28 4.75
CA ARG A 26 9.54 21.00 5.13
C ARG A 26 8.53 20.16 5.88
N GLN A 27 7.79 20.76 6.80
CA GLN A 27 6.78 20.04 7.56
C GLN A 27 5.66 19.55 6.66
N GLU A 28 5.25 20.39 5.70
CA GLU A 28 4.21 19.99 4.77
C GLU A 28 4.68 18.83 3.90
N ALA A 29 5.94 18.88 3.48
CA ALA A 29 6.48 17.80 2.66
C ALA A 29 6.56 16.51 3.45
N GLU A 30 6.99 16.59 4.72
CA GLU A 30 7.05 15.42 5.57
C GLU A 30 5.67 14.85 5.79
N SER A 31 4.70 15.72 6.00
CA SER A 31 3.33 15.31 6.22
C SER A 31 2.79 14.60 4.99
N ALA A 32 3.07 15.15 3.81
CA ALA A 32 2.63 14.54 2.56
C ALA A 32 3.30 13.19 2.36
N MET A 33 4.58 13.09 2.68
CA MET A 33 5.28 11.83 2.55
C MET A 33 4.74 10.78 3.51
N ASP A 34 4.43 11.21 4.74
CA ASP A 34 3.86 10.30 5.72
C ASP A 34 2.50 9.80 5.27
N ALA A 35 1.69 10.68 4.70
CA ALA A 35 0.39 10.30 4.19
C ALA A 35 0.53 9.32 3.05
N LEU A 36 1.48 9.56 2.16
CA LEU A 36 1.72 8.67 1.04
C LEU A 36 2.16 7.30 1.53
N LYS A 37 3.06 7.27 2.50
CA LYS A 37 3.53 6.01 3.07
C LYS A 37 2.40 5.26 3.75
N ALA A 38 1.53 6.00 4.44
CA ALA A 38 0.39 5.37 5.09
C ALA A 38 -0.55 4.75 4.07
N GLU A 39 -0.78 5.44 2.95
CA GLU A 39 -1.61 4.89 1.90
C GLU A 39 -0.99 3.65 1.29
N GLN A 40 0.32 3.70 1.02
CA GLN A 40 1.00 2.55 0.45
C GLN A 40 0.95 1.36 1.39
N ARG A 41 1.09 1.63 2.68
CA ARG A 41 1.03 0.57 3.67
C ARG A 41 -0.37 -0.04 3.73
N ALA A 42 -1.40 0.81 3.67
CA ALA A 42 -2.77 0.34 3.68
C ALA A 42 -3.07 -0.52 2.45
N VAL A 43 -2.59 -0.09 1.29
CA VAL A 43 -2.79 -0.85 0.07
C VAL A 43 -2.05 -2.19 0.15
N ALA A 44 -0.83 -2.17 0.68
CA ALA A 44 -0.05 -3.39 0.81
C ALA A 44 -0.72 -4.38 1.75
N GLU A 45 -1.27 -3.87 2.87
CA GLU A 45 -1.97 -4.73 3.81
C GLU A 45 -3.22 -5.33 3.19
N LYS A 46 -3.95 -4.51 2.45
CA LYS A 46 -5.16 -4.98 1.79
C LYS A 46 -4.81 -6.03 0.76
N THR A 47 -3.77 -5.79 -0.02
CA THR A 47 -3.34 -6.74 -1.03
C THR A 47 -2.90 -8.06 -0.40
N ALA A 48 -2.15 -7.98 0.71
CA ALA A 48 -1.72 -9.19 1.41
C ALA A 48 -2.91 -9.96 1.94
N ARG A 49 -3.89 -9.24 2.49
CA ARG A 49 -5.08 -9.89 3.02
C ARG A 49 -5.87 -10.58 1.93
N LEU A 50 -6.05 -9.90 0.81
CA LEU A 50 -6.80 -10.49 -0.29
C LEU A 50 -6.06 -11.68 -0.89
N ARG A 51 -4.74 -11.60 -0.95
CA ARG A 51 -3.94 -12.70 -1.45
C ARG A 51 -4.06 -13.90 -0.53
N ALA A 52 -4.03 -13.66 0.78
CA ALA A 52 -4.18 -14.73 1.74
C ALA A 52 -5.55 -15.39 1.62
N LEU A 53 -6.59 -14.58 1.44
CA LEU A 53 -7.92 -15.12 1.26
C LEU A 53 -8.02 -15.95 0.00
N ARG A 54 -7.42 -15.48 -1.08
CA ARG A 54 -7.44 -16.23 -2.33
C ARG A 54 -6.73 -17.57 -2.18
N LEU A 55 -5.56 -17.55 -1.54
CA LEU A 55 -4.83 -18.79 -1.33
C LEU A 55 -5.59 -19.77 -0.45
N ALA A 56 -6.23 -19.24 0.59
CA ALA A 56 -7.03 -20.08 1.46
C ALA A 56 -8.20 -20.69 0.71
N LYS A 57 -8.83 -19.90 -0.15
CA LYS A 57 -9.93 -20.42 -0.95
C LYS A 57 -9.46 -21.48 -1.92
N GLU A 58 -8.33 -21.24 -2.57
CA GLU A 58 -7.78 -22.21 -3.51
C GLU A 58 -7.43 -23.51 -2.79
N ALA A 59 -6.86 -23.38 -1.60
CA ALA A 59 -6.52 -24.58 -0.83
C ALA A 59 -7.77 -25.35 -0.43
N ALA A 60 -8.81 -24.63 -0.01
CA ALA A 60 -10.06 -25.26 0.36
C ALA A 60 -10.71 -25.93 -0.86
N ASP A 61 -10.67 -25.25 -2.01
CA ASP A 61 -11.22 -25.81 -3.23
C ASP A 61 -10.45 -27.05 -3.65
N ALA A 62 -9.13 -27.02 -3.50
CA ALA A 62 -8.29 -28.16 -3.85
C ALA A 62 -8.61 -29.34 -2.93
N GLU A 63 -8.79 -29.07 -1.64
CA GLU A 63 -9.14 -30.13 -0.70
C GLU A 63 -10.51 -30.70 -1.00
N ALA A 64 -11.45 -29.81 -1.34
CA ALA A 64 -12.80 -30.27 -1.68
C ALA A 64 -12.78 -31.12 -2.93
N ALA A 65 -11.99 -30.69 -3.91
CA ALA A 65 -11.87 -31.45 -5.14
C ALA A 65 -11.22 -32.80 -4.91
N ALA A 66 -10.19 -32.82 -4.06
CA ALA A 66 -9.52 -34.07 -3.74
C ALA A 66 -10.43 -35.00 -2.97
N ALA A 67 -11.21 -34.45 -2.04
CA ALA A 67 -12.16 -35.24 -1.29
C ALA A 67 -13.25 -35.79 -2.20
N ALA A 68 -13.73 -34.98 -3.13
CA ALA A 68 -14.76 -35.42 -4.05
C ALA A 68 -14.21 -36.51 -4.97
N ALA A 69 -12.97 -36.34 -5.42
CA ALA A 69 -12.35 -37.35 -6.27
C ALA A 69 -12.14 -38.66 -5.51
N ALA A 70 -11.71 -38.53 -4.26
CA ALA A 70 -11.50 -39.73 -3.46
C ALA A 70 -12.81 -40.45 -3.13
N ALA A 71 -13.86 -39.67 -2.96
CA ALA A 71 -15.15 -40.25 -2.64
C ALA A 71 -15.88 -40.78 -3.89
N ALA A 72 -15.46 -40.30 -5.04
CA ALA A 72 -16.12 -40.70 -6.27
C ALA A 72 -15.91 -42.16 -6.54
N PRO A 73 -16.91 -42.86 -6.97
CA PRO A 73 -16.75 -44.26 -7.30
C PRO A 73 -15.89 -44.41 -8.51
N ALA A 74 -15.31 -45.53 -8.55
CA ALA A 74 -14.42 -45.75 -9.67
C ALA A 74 -15.16 -46.01 -10.94
N LYS A 75 -16.40 -45.84 -10.92
CA LYS A 75 -17.12 -46.05 -12.08
C LYS A 75 -16.69 -45.34 -13.25
N THR A 76 -16.08 -44.39 -13.03
CA THR A 76 -15.78 -43.64 -14.08
C THR A 76 -15.39 -44.36 -15.23
N PRO A 77 -14.72 -45.15 -15.10
CA PRO A 77 -14.22 -45.69 -16.22
C PRO A 77 -15.14 -46.26 -17.04
N LYS A 78 -15.81 -46.65 -16.94
CA LYS A 78 -16.47 -47.20 -17.59
C LYS A 78 -16.97 -46.68 -18.56
N THR A 79 -16.95 -46.15 -18.51
CA THR A 79 -17.56 -45.56 -19.32
C THR A 79 -17.14 -45.66 -20.55
N ARG A 80 -16.57 -46.20 -20.81
CA ARG A 80 -16.26 -46.21 -21.83
C ARG A 80 -16.48 -46.93 -22.57
N ARG A 81 -16.58 -47.37 -22.49
CA ARG A 81 -16.75 -48.02 -23.05
C ARG A 81 -17.32 -48.49 -23.71
N ALA A 82 -17.41 -48.67 -23.93
CA ALA A 82 -17.89 -49.11 -24.43
C ALA A 82 -18.21 -49.52 -25.23
N ARG A 83 -18.31 -49.84 -25.63
CA ARG A 83 -18.58 -50.37 -26.21
C ARG A 83 -18.85 -50.49 -26.83
#